data_ddbd982bab16f4f7e8c02aaf3992f4c5
#
_entry.id   ddbd982bab16f4f7e8c02aaf3992f4c5
#
_cell.length_a   1.000
_cell.length_b   1.000
_cell.length_c   1.000
_cell.angle_alpha   90.00
_cell.angle_beta   90.00
_cell.angle_gamma   90.00
#
_symmetry.space_group_name_H-M   'P 1'
#
loop_
_entity.id
_entity.type
_entity.pdbx_description
1 polymer ?
#
loop_
_entity_poly.entity_id
_entity_poly.type
_entity_poly.pdbx_seq_one_letter_code
_entity_poly.pdbx_strand_id
1 'polypeptide(L)'
;LLDSLIEKALLVLVDDDLKVADAANALVDLDKLVRYQAGLVTLLNNFVSFSDFYTRKDKAIFQAGTLFIDGRGCDLTIQVSDMAKHASMAGLSNAYLVYCDCTRKHTNEKTTIVAAVTAGDAGNLMVGRNGIFYDRAGKDWDATVVKIIENAISVREAFWTPYRRLGRMINNQIQKMAADQDKAIEAKTADTVSATASKAQEAAKAPADAKAAPPA
;
A
#
# COMPACT_ATOMS: atom_id res chain seq x y z
N LEU A 1 -26.11 49.71 -8.36
CA LEU A 1 -25.96 50.70 -7.29
C LEU A 1 -25.80 50.04 -5.91
N LEU A 2 -26.65 49.06 -5.55
CA LEU A 2 -26.55 48.35 -4.25
C LEU A 2 -25.29 47.51 -4.16
N ASP A 3 -24.94 46.77 -5.22
CA ASP A 3 -23.74 45.92 -5.29
C ASP A 3 -22.45 46.75 -5.16
N SER A 4 -22.40 47.92 -5.77
CA SER A 4 -21.24 48.83 -5.67
C SER A 4 -21.07 49.45 -4.27
N LEU A 5 -22.17 49.64 -3.52
CA LEU A 5 -22.11 50.10 -2.12
C LEU A 5 -21.63 48.99 -1.19
N ILE A 6 -22.09 47.74 -1.41
CA ILE A 6 -21.67 46.59 -0.65
C ILE A 6 -20.18 46.30 -0.91
N GLU A 7 -19.75 46.37 -2.15
CA GLU A 7 -18.35 46.19 -2.53
C GLU A 7 -17.42 47.19 -1.84
N LYS A 8 -17.80 48.50 -1.84
CA LYS A 8 -17.03 49.51 -1.14
C LYS A 8 -16.99 49.33 0.37
N ALA A 9 -18.11 48.92 0.98
CA ALA A 9 -18.14 48.63 2.41
C ALA A 9 -17.26 47.43 2.77
N LEU A 10 -17.26 46.36 1.95
CA LEU A 10 -16.39 45.22 2.12
C LEU A 10 -14.90 45.57 1.99
N LEU A 11 -14.54 46.38 1.01
CA LEU A 11 -13.16 46.86 0.84
C LEU A 11 -12.64 47.65 2.05
N VAL A 12 -13.49 48.50 2.63
CA VAL A 12 -13.12 49.26 3.85
C VAL A 12 -12.92 48.31 5.03
N LEU A 13 -13.79 47.30 5.21
CA LEU A 13 -13.62 46.28 6.27
C LEU A 13 -12.35 45.44 6.09
N VAL A 14 -12.04 45.05 4.87
CA VAL A 14 -10.80 44.31 4.55
C VAL A 14 -9.57 45.17 4.83
N ASP A 15 -9.61 46.45 4.47
CA ASP A 15 -8.49 47.37 4.71
C ASP A 15 -8.27 47.63 6.23
N ASP A 16 -9.35 47.70 7.01
CA ASP A 16 -9.27 47.84 8.47
C ASP A 16 -8.75 46.51 9.11
N ASP A 17 -9.14 45.36 8.59
CA ASP A 17 -8.63 44.03 9.05
C ASP A 17 -7.14 43.90 8.75
N LEU A 18 -6.71 44.34 7.58
CA LEU A 18 -5.29 44.33 7.18
C LEU A 18 -4.41 45.19 8.11
N LYS A 19 -4.93 46.27 8.67
CA LYS A 19 -4.17 47.16 9.60
C LYS A 19 -3.80 46.44 10.91
N VAL A 20 -4.60 45.48 11.32
CA VAL A 20 -4.35 44.69 12.56
C VAL A 20 -3.70 43.32 12.29
N ALA A 21 -3.50 42.96 11.02
CA ALA A 21 -2.96 41.64 10.62
C ALA A 21 -1.58 41.35 11.27
N ASP A 22 -0.69 42.34 11.29
CA ASP A 22 0.64 42.18 11.89
C ASP A 22 0.57 41.91 13.40
N ALA A 23 -0.30 42.61 14.11
CA ALA A 23 -0.51 42.40 15.54
C ALA A 23 -1.16 41.04 15.81
N ALA A 24 -2.12 40.64 14.99
CA ALA A 24 -2.76 39.32 15.08
C ALA A 24 -1.75 38.18 14.82
N ASN A 25 -0.91 38.34 13.80
CA ASN A 25 0.15 37.39 13.49
C ASN A 25 1.18 37.30 14.62
N ALA A 26 1.57 38.42 15.22
CA ALA A 26 2.49 38.44 16.37
C ALA A 26 1.91 37.69 17.60
N LEU A 27 0.59 37.80 17.85
CA LEU A 27 -0.08 37.05 18.91
C LEU A 27 -0.10 35.54 18.60
N VAL A 28 -0.35 35.16 17.36
CA VAL A 28 -0.28 33.73 16.94
C VAL A 28 1.12 33.19 17.12
N ASP A 29 2.16 33.94 16.78
CA ASP A 29 3.54 33.51 16.95
C ASP A 29 3.96 33.46 18.41
N LEU A 30 3.46 34.34 19.25
CA LEU A 30 3.65 34.29 20.70
C LEU A 30 2.97 33.03 21.29
N ASP A 31 1.74 32.71 20.90
CA ASP A 31 1.06 31.47 21.33
C ASP A 31 1.84 30.25 20.92
N LYS A 32 2.34 30.19 19.70
CA LYS A 32 3.23 29.10 19.24
C LYS A 32 4.47 28.98 20.11
N LEU A 33 5.14 30.11 20.42
CA LEU A 33 6.35 30.10 21.25
C LEU A 33 6.06 29.55 22.65
N VAL A 34 4.97 29.96 23.27
CA VAL A 34 4.55 29.46 24.60
C VAL A 34 4.28 27.96 24.56
N ARG A 35 3.59 27.49 23.53
CA ARG A 35 3.32 26.05 23.33
C ARG A 35 4.61 25.26 23.10
N TYR A 36 5.56 25.78 22.29
CA TYR A 36 6.86 25.14 22.13
C TYR A 36 7.63 25.07 23.45
N GLN A 37 7.65 26.13 24.23
CA GLN A 37 8.32 26.13 25.52
C GLN A 37 7.70 25.08 26.47
N ALA A 38 6.39 25.00 26.55
CA ALA A 38 5.68 24.04 27.41
C ALA A 38 5.88 22.59 26.95
N GLY A 39 5.93 22.36 25.64
CA GLY A 39 6.01 21.01 25.03
C GLY A 39 7.40 20.60 24.58
N LEU A 40 8.43 21.44 24.75
CA LEU A 40 9.76 21.23 24.15
C LEU A 40 10.39 19.88 24.52
N VAL A 41 10.36 19.50 25.80
CA VAL A 41 10.95 18.24 26.27
C VAL A 41 10.24 17.04 25.63
N THR A 42 8.91 17.07 25.57
CA THR A 42 8.12 16.01 24.94
C THR A 42 8.45 15.91 23.44
N LEU A 43 8.58 17.05 22.75
CA LEU A 43 8.94 17.10 21.34
C LEU A 43 10.34 16.55 21.08
N LEU A 44 11.33 16.92 21.92
CA LEU A 44 12.68 16.41 21.84
C LEU A 44 12.75 14.91 22.11
N ASN A 45 12.04 14.41 23.10
CA ASN A 45 11.99 12.98 23.42
C ASN A 45 11.35 12.14 22.31
N ASN A 46 10.43 12.71 21.57
CA ASN A 46 9.75 11.97 20.49
C ASN A 46 10.46 12.07 19.14
N PHE A 47 11.03 13.22 18.77
CA PHE A 47 11.50 13.47 17.40
C PHE A 47 13.00 13.70 17.26
N VAL A 48 13.73 13.82 18.37
CA VAL A 48 15.18 14.01 18.35
C VAL A 48 15.90 12.84 19.00
N SER A 49 15.61 12.54 20.26
CA SER A 49 16.23 11.42 20.98
C SER A 49 15.50 10.09 20.81
N PHE A 50 14.24 10.12 20.36
CA PHE A 50 13.35 8.96 20.31
C PHE A 50 13.24 8.19 21.64
N SER A 51 13.47 8.88 22.75
CA SER A 51 13.51 8.30 24.09
C SER A 51 12.20 7.59 24.45
N ASP A 52 11.05 8.20 24.14
CA ASP A 52 9.75 7.62 24.44
C ASP A 52 9.53 6.31 23.65
N PHE A 53 9.99 6.24 22.41
CA PHE A 53 9.95 5.02 21.61
C PHE A 53 10.83 3.91 22.18
N TYR A 54 12.07 4.22 22.56
CA TYR A 54 13.02 3.21 23.03
C TYR A 54 12.75 2.74 24.45
N THR A 55 12.21 3.59 25.33
CA THR A 55 11.85 3.20 26.71
C THR A 55 10.62 2.30 26.79
N ARG A 56 9.76 2.32 25.78
CA ARG A 56 8.52 1.53 25.67
C ARG A 56 7.56 1.67 26.86
N LYS A 57 7.72 2.71 27.68
CA LYS A 57 6.79 2.98 28.79
C LYS A 57 5.45 3.47 28.23
N ASP A 58 5.53 4.43 27.32
CA ASP A 58 4.40 4.97 26.59
C ASP A 58 4.69 4.93 25.09
N LYS A 59 3.65 4.86 24.28
CA LYS A 59 3.84 4.95 22.83
C LYS A 59 4.24 6.37 22.44
N ALA A 60 5.31 6.49 21.66
CA ALA A 60 5.75 7.77 21.12
C ALA A 60 4.64 8.43 20.29
N ILE A 61 4.65 9.76 20.20
CA ILE A 61 3.59 10.53 19.53
C ILE A 61 3.41 10.11 18.07
N PHE A 62 4.50 9.79 17.37
CA PHE A 62 4.46 9.39 15.96
C PHE A 62 3.98 7.95 15.72
N GLN A 63 3.95 7.10 16.76
CA GLN A 63 3.48 5.72 16.61
C GLN A 63 1.96 5.68 16.45
N ALA A 64 1.48 5.11 15.36
CA ALA A 64 0.05 4.93 15.10
C ALA A 64 -0.55 3.81 15.98
N GLY A 65 0.24 2.79 16.30
CA GLY A 65 -0.20 1.63 17.06
C GLY A 65 0.81 0.48 16.97
N THR A 66 0.31 -0.75 17.01
CA THR A 66 1.10 -1.99 16.86
C THR A 66 0.47 -2.88 15.81
N LEU A 67 1.24 -3.26 14.80
CA LEU A 67 0.82 -4.21 13.77
C LEU A 67 1.28 -5.62 14.15
N PHE A 68 0.35 -6.56 14.25
CA PHE A 68 0.63 -7.99 14.41
C PHE A 68 0.48 -8.68 13.07
N ILE A 69 1.58 -9.19 12.55
CA ILE A 69 1.61 -9.88 11.27
C ILE A 69 2.71 -10.95 11.29
N ASP A 70 2.42 -12.11 10.73
CA ASP A 70 3.38 -13.22 10.60
C ASP A 70 4.05 -13.60 11.94
N GLY A 71 3.26 -13.67 13.01
CA GLY A 71 3.72 -14.05 14.35
C GLY A 71 4.60 -13.03 15.06
N ARG A 72 4.69 -11.79 14.56
CA ARG A 72 5.47 -10.70 15.13
C ARG A 72 4.65 -9.46 15.40
N GLY A 73 5.02 -8.69 16.41
CA GLY A 73 4.49 -7.36 16.67
C GLY A 73 5.45 -6.29 16.15
N CYS A 74 4.97 -5.40 15.31
CA CYS A 74 5.70 -4.25 14.80
C CYS A 74 5.19 -3.00 15.51
N ASP A 75 5.99 -2.45 16.43
CA ASP A 75 5.63 -1.25 17.19
C ASP A 75 5.96 0.05 16.45
N LEU A 76 6.96 0.03 15.55
CA LEU A 76 7.26 1.19 14.72
C LEU A 76 6.28 1.23 13.55
N THR A 77 5.09 1.74 13.82
CA THR A 77 4.03 1.96 12.84
C THR A 77 3.68 3.43 12.76
N ILE A 78 3.57 3.96 11.55
CA ILE A 78 3.23 5.37 11.30
C ILE A 78 2.02 5.40 10.37
N GLN A 79 1.09 6.31 10.63
CA GLN A 79 -0.03 6.56 9.73
C GLN A 79 0.45 7.35 8.51
N VAL A 80 0.01 6.95 7.33
CA VAL A 80 0.41 7.54 6.05
C VAL A 80 -0.83 7.99 5.29
N SER A 81 -0.89 9.28 4.95
CA SER A 81 -1.97 9.85 4.15
C SER A 81 -1.75 9.67 2.64
N ASP A 82 -0.50 9.68 2.19
CA ASP A 82 -0.11 9.47 0.79
C ASP A 82 1.00 8.42 0.71
N MET A 83 0.60 7.18 0.40
CA MET A 83 1.51 6.05 0.29
C MET A 83 2.53 6.22 -0.85
N ALA A 84 2.14 6.81 -1.97
CA ALA A 84 3.04 6.97 -3.12
C ALA A 84 4.17 7.94 -2.81
N LYS A 85 3.83 9.09 -2.23
CA LYS A 85 4.79 10.10 -1.80
C LYS A 85 5.71 9.57 -0.69
N HIS A 86 5.15 8.90 0.32
CA HIS A 86 5.95 8.31 1.39
C HIS A 86 6.91 7.23 0.85
N ALA A 87 6.42 6.34 0.00
CA ALA A 87 7.23 5.25 -0.56
C ALA A 87 8.39 5.74 -1.44
N SER A 88 8.23 6.87 -2.15
CA SER A 88 9.30 7.45 -2.97
C SER A 88 10.50 7.91 -2.11
N MET A 89 10.23 8.46 -0.92
CA MET A 89 11.27 8.89 0.02
C MET A 89 11.80 7.73 0.86
N ALA A 90 10.94 6.79 1.21
CA ALA A 90 11.25 5.67 2.09
C ALA A 90 12.28 4.69 1.51
N GLY A 91 12.43 4.63 0.18
CA GLY A 91 13.46 3.85 -0.49
C GLY A 91 14.89 4.24 -0.08
N LEU A 92 15.11 5.47 0.38
CA LEU A 92 16.41 5.97 0.85
C LEU A 92 16.74 5.52 2.28
N SER A 93 15.76 5.05 3.04
CA SER A 93 15.92 4.71 4.46
C SER A 93 16.65 3.39 4.72
N ASN A 94 16.81 2.54 3.70
CA ASN A 94 17.31 1.16 3.80
C ASN A 94 16.53 0.29 4.83
N ALA A 95 15.34 0.72 5.25
CA ALA A 95 14.49 -0.02 6.15
C ALA A 95 13.58 -0.99 5.39
N TYR A 96 13.25 -2.13 6.00
CA TYR A 96 12.21 -3.01 5.48
C TYR A 96 10.86 -2.46 5.89
N LEU A 97 10.06 -2.04 4.93
CA LEU A 97 8.79 -1.35 5.18
C LEU A 97 7.62 -2.11 4.59
N VAL A 98 6.59 -2.29 5.40
CA VAL A 98 5.33 -2.95 5.03
C VAL A 98 4.20 -1.93 5.12
N TYR A 99 3.56 -1.66 4.00
CA TYR A 99 2.38 -0.79 3.92
C TYR A 99 1.14 -1.65 4.01
N CYS A 100 0.25 -1.28 4.92
CA CYS A 100 -1.01 -1.96 5.11
C CYS A 100 -2.19 -1.00 5.00
N ASP A 101 -3.21 -1.42 4.29
CA ASP A 101 -4.52 -0.80 4.36
C ASP A 101 -5.28 -1.44 5.51
N CYS A 102 -5.72 -0.61 6.44
CA CYS A 102 -6.43 -1.01 7.64
C CYS A 102 -7.89 -0.61 7.53
N THR A 103 -8.79 -1.55 7.79
CA THR A 103 -10.24 -1.33 7.78
C THR A 103 -10.84 -1.78 9.10
N ARG A 104 -11.83 -1.04 9.59
CA ARG A 104 -12.58 -1.43 10.77
C ARG A 104 -13.96 -1.93 10.36
N LYS A 105 -14.31 -3.17 10.74
CA LYS A 105 -15.53 -3.85 10.33
C LYS A 105 -16.82 -3.12 10.71
N HIS A 106 -16.84 -2.49 11.88
CA HIS A 106 -18.08 -1.91 12.41
C HIS A 106 -18.37 -0.48 11.92
N THR A 107 -17.35 0.28 11.57
CA THR A 107 -17.48 1.72 11.20
C THR A 107 -17.13 2.01 9.76
N ASN A 108 -16.64 1.02 9.00
CA ASN A 108 -16.08 1.19 7.64
C ASN A 108 -14.99 2.27 7.55
N GLU A 109 -14.40 2.66 8.68
CA GLU A 109 -13.25 3.55 8.70
C GLU A 109 -12.07 2.89 8.02
N LYS A 110 -11.31 3.67 7.28
CA LYS A 110 -10.11 3.21 6.57
C LYS A 110 -8.92 4.07 6.93
N THR A 111 -7.77 3.45 7.10
CA THR A 111 -6.50 4.14 7.30
C THR A 111 -5.38 3.33 6.67
N THR A 112 -4.35 4.01 6.18
CA THR A 112 -3.14 3.35 5.69
C THR A 112 -2.02 3.57 6.68
N ILE A 113 -1.33 2.50 7.02
CA ILE A 113 -0.17 2.53 7.90
C ILE A 113 1.07 1.98 7.18
N VAL A 114 2.24 2.40 7.63
CA VAL A 114 3.51 1.76 7.31
C VAL A 114 4.16 1.24 8.58
N ALA A 115 4.58 0.00 8.55
CA ALA A 115 5.30 -0.65 9.64
C ALA A 115 6.76 -0.92 9.22
N ALA A 116 7.71 -0.59 10.09
CA ALA A 116 9.10 -0.98 9.90
C ALA A 116 9.36 -2.33 10.55
N VAL A 117 9.89 -3.27 9.78
CA VAL A 117 10.29 -4.60 10.24
C VAL A 117 11.79 -4.58 10.49
N THR A 118 12.20 -4.73 11.75
CA THR A 118 13.59 -4.58 12.18
C THR A 118 14.24 -5.89 12.64
N ALA A 119 13.48 -6.98 12.70
CA ALA A 119 13.99 -8.28 13.13
C ALA A 119 13.18 -9.44 12.54
N GLY A 120 13.75 -10.62 12.55
CA GLY A 120 13.13 -11.86 12.09
C GLY A 120 13.43 -12.17 10.62
N ASP A 121 12.67 -13.10 10.03
CA ASP A 121 12.74 -13.48 8.62
C ASP A 121 11.57 -12.83 7.86
N ALA A 122 11.89 -12.13 6.77
CA ALA A 122 10.89 -11.47 5.93
C ALA A 122 10.32 -12.38 4.82
N GLY A 123 10.77 -13.63 4.73
CA GLY A 123 10.43 -14.53 3.62
C GLY A 123 8.93 -14.81 3.44
N ASN A 124 8.17 -14.71 4.52
CA ASN A 124 6.71 -14.93 4.51
C ASN A 124 5.89 -13.64 4.37
N LEU A 125 6.53 -12.48 4.38
CA LEU A 125 5.84 -11.20 4.16
C LEU A 125 5.63 -11.00 2.67
N MET A 126 4.37 -10.96 2.25
CA MET A 126 3.98 -10.75 0.86
C MET A 126 2.75 -9.84 0.77
N VAL A 127 2.60 -9.20 -0.37
CA VAL A 127 1.39 -8.41 -0.68
C VAL A 127 0.16 -9.32 -0.63
N GLY A 128 -0.93 -8.81 -0.06
CA GLY A 128 -2.16 -9.58 0.19
C GLY A 128 -2.19 -10.33 1.52
N ARG A 129 -1.09 -10.36 2.30
CA ARG A 129 -1.08 -10.97 3.62
C ARG A 129 -1.91 -10.14 4.60
N ASN A 130 -2.68 -10.83 5.44
CA ASN A 130 -3.50 -10.18 6.45
C ASN A 130 -2.80 -10.19 7.81
N GLY A 131 -3.04 -9.16 8.58
CA GLY A 131 -2.63 -8.98 9.96
C GLY A 131 -3.69 -8.24 10.77
N ILE A 132 -3.38 -7.98 12.03
CA ILE A 132 -4.24 -7.20 12.93
C ILE A 132 -3.46 -5.99 13.39
N PHE A 133 -4.05 -4.82 13.24
CA PHE A 133 -3.49 -3.58 13.73
C PHE A 133 -4.29 -3.08 14.93
N TYR A 134 -3.61 -2.80 16.04
CA TYR A 134 -4.18 -2.14 17.21
C TYR A 134 -3.72 -0.69 17.23
N ASP A 135 -4.66 0.23 17.20
CA ASP A 135 -4.38 1.66 17.28
C ASP A 135 -3.95 2.10 18.70
N ARG A 136 -3.65 3.39 18.87
CA ARG A 136 -3.26 3.94 20.17
C ARG A 136 -4.36 3.84 21.24
N ALA A 137 -5.62 3.80 20.81
CA ALA A 137 -6.77 3.65 21.70
C ALA A 137 -7.09 2.17 22.00
N GLY A 138 -6.28 1.23 21.51
CA GLY A 138 -6.46 -0.21 21.70
C GLY A 138 -7.56 -0.81 20.84
N LYS A 139 -8.05 -0.09 19.83
CA LYS A 139 -9.07 -0.61 18.91
C LYS A 139 -8.40 -1.43 17.82
N ASP A 140 -9.05 -2.52 17.43
CA ASP A 140 -8.60 -3.46 16.41
C ASP A 140 -9.03 -3.05 14.99
N TRP A 141 -8.15 -3.32 14.03
CA TRP A 141 -8.33 -3.08 12.61
C TRP A 141 -7.84 -4.30 11.84
N ASP A 142 -8.59 -4.70 10.83
CA ASP A 142 -8.09 -5.68 9.85
C ASP A 142 -7.09 -4.99 8.93
N ALA A 143 -5.85 -5.46 8.94
CA ALA A 143 -4.76 -4.90 8.14
C ALA A 143 -4.42 -5.85 7.00
N THR A 144 -4.36 -5.33 5.77
CA THR A 144 -3.94 -6.09 4.58
C THR A 144 -2.71 -5.44 3.98
N VAL A 145 -1.67 -6.22 3.72
CA VAL A 145 -0.44 -5.74 3.09
C VAL A 145 -0.71 -5.37 1.63
N VAL A 146 -0.46 -4.11 1.29
CA VAL A 146 -0.66 -3.60 -0.09
C VAL A 146 0.65 -3.32 -0.82
N LYS A 147 1.74 -3.04 -0.08
CA LYS A 147 3.04 -2.77 -0.68
C LYS A 147 4.16 -3.11 0.30
N ILE A 148 5.28 -3.58 -0.22
CA ILE A 148 6.49 -3.86 0.55
C ILE A 148 7.68 -3.16 -0.11
N ILE A 149 8.53 -2.51 0.71
CA ILE A 149 9.86 -2.07 0.30
C ILE A 149 10.85 -3.02 0.95
N GLU A 150 11.42 -3.90 0.12
CA GLU A 150 12.33 -4.94 0.60
C GLU A 150 13.74 -4.40 0.79
N ASN A 151 14.23 -4.44 2.02
CA ASN A 151 15.63 -4.26 2.38
C ASN A 151 16.02 -5.37 3.35
N ALA A 152 17.33 -5.66 3.45
CA ALA A 152 17.80 -6.72 4.33
C ALA A 152 17.62 -6.31 5.81
N ILE A 153 16.90 -7.11 6.59
CA ILE A 153 16.64 -6.87 8.02
C ILE A 153 17.84 -7.32 8.88
N SER A 154 18.63 -8.28 8.40
CA SER A 154 19.77 -8.84 9.12
C SER A 154 20.95 -9.11 8.19
N VAL A 155 22.15 -9.22 8.76
CA VAL A 155 23.37 -9.59 8.03
C VAL A 155 23.20 -10.93 7.31
N ARG A 156 22.57 -11.91 7.96
CA ARG A 156 22.23 -13.20 7.35
C ARG A 156 21.34 -13.04 6.12
N GLU A 157 20.32 -12.22 6.21
CA GLU A 157 19.40 -11.95 5.11
C GLU A 157 20.09 -11.17 3.99
N ALA A 158 20.94 -10.20 4.31
CA ALA A 158 21.75 -9.47 3.34
C ALA A 158 22.64 -10.42 2.53
N PHE A 159 23.25 -11.42 3.19
CA PHE A 159 24.07 -12.41 2.53
C PHE A 159 23.26 -13.34 1.59
N TRP A 160 22.05 -13.75 2.00
CA TRP A 160 21.20 -14.64 1.20
C TRP A 160 20.34 -13.93 0.17
N THR A 161 20.16 -12.61 0.28
CA THR A 161 19.33 -11.81 -0.63
C THR A 161 19.68 -11.97 -2.12
N PRO A 162 20.97 -11.92 -2.56
CA PRO A 162 21.31 -12.07 -3.97
C PRO A 162 20.92 -13.47 -4.50
N TYR A 163 21.10 -14.52 -3.69
CA TYR A 163 20.73 -15.88 -4.07
C TYR A 163 19.20 -16.06 -4.16
N ARG A 164 18.45 -15.47 -3.25
CA ARG A 164 16.98 -15.45 -3.29
C ARG A 164 16.46 -14.66 -4.51
N ARG A 165 17.11 -13.54 -4.88
CA ARG A 165 16.77 -12.78 -6.09
C ARG A 165 17.01 -13.60 -7.35
N LEU A 166 18.13 -14.30 -7.42
CA LEU A 166 18.45 -15.19 -8.53
C LEU A 166 17.42 -16.33 -8.65
N GLY A 167 17.08 -16.99 -7.54
CA GLY A 167 16.06 -18.03 -7.50
C GLY A 167 14.68 -17.53 -7.96
N ARG A 168 14.28 -16.34 -7.52
CA ARG A 168 13.02 -15.70 -7.98
C ARG A 168 13.04 -15.37 -9.48
N MET A 169 14.18 -14.90 -9.99
CA MET A 169 14.34 -14.61 -11.42
C MET A 169 14.21 -15.89 -12.27
N ILE A 170 14.85 -16.98 -11.85
CA ILE A 170 14.77 -18.29 -12.52
C ILE A 170 13.33 -18.81 -12.47
N ASN A 171 12.67 -18.75 -11.31
CA ASN A 171 11.29 -19.21 -11.16
C ASN A 171 10.31 -18.40 -12.01
N ASN A 172 10.47 -17.08 -12.08
CA ASN A 172 9.68 -16.22 -12.96
C ASN A 172 9.90 -16.54 -14.44
N GLN A 173 11.12 -16.93 -14.82
CA GLN A 173 11.45 -17.33 -16.19
C GLN A 173 10.80 -18.67 -16.54
N ILE A 174 10.82 -19.63 -15.62
CA ILE A 174 10.15 -20.93 -15.76
C ILE A 174 8.63 -20.75 -15.86
N GLN A 175 8.04 -19.89 -15.01
CA GLN A 175 6.60 -19.59 -15.07
C GLN A 175 6.20 -18.91 -16.39
N LYS A 176 7.02 -18.01 -16.92
CA LYS A 176 6.78 -17.41 -18.24
C LYS A 176 6.84 -18.45 -19.34
N MET A 177 7.84 -19.33 -19.33
CA MET A 177 7.95 -20.41 -20.31
C MET A 177 6.76 -21.39 -20.22
N ALA A 178 6.30 -21.71 -19.01
CA ALA A 178 5.13 -22.55 -18.81
C ALA A 178 3.85 -21.88 -19.35
N ALA A 179 3.64 -20.60 -19.04
CA ALA A 179 2.51 -19.83 -19.55
C ALA A 179 2.52 -19.65 -21.07
N ASP A 180 3.70 -19.51 -21.67
CA ASP A 180 3.84 -19.43 -23.12
C ASP A 180 3.59 -20.80 -23.80
N GLN A 181 3.97 -21.91 -23.16
CA GLN A 181 3.63 -23.26 -23.60
C GLN A 181 2.13 -23.55 -23.51
N ASP A 182 1.48 -23.14 -22.39
CA ASP A 182 0.03 -23.30 -22.22
C ASP A 182 -0.73 -22.56 -23.30
N LYS A 183 -0.35 -21.30 -23.59
CA LYS A 183 -0.94 -20.53 -24.70
C LYS A 183 -0.71 -21.18 -26.07
N ALA A 184 0.47 -21.75 -26.31
CA ALA A 184 0.77 -22.44 -27.55
C ALA A 184 -0.02 -23.76 -27.69
N ILE A 185 -0.31 -24.45 -26.58
CA ILE A 185 -1.15 -25.65 -26.57
C ILE A 185 -2.62 -25.26 -26.77
N GLU A 186 -3.12 -24.21 -26.11
CA GLU A 186 -4.48 -23.70 -26.34
C GLU A 186 -4.71 -23.27 -27.80
N ALA A 187 -3.76 -22.55 -28.40
CA ALA A 187 -3.84 -22.15 -29.80
C ALA A 187 -3.88 -23.37 -30.74
N LYS A 188 -3.01 -24.34 -30.54
CA LYS A 188 -3.00 -25.59 -31.32
C LYS A 188 -4.26 -26.42 -31.13
N THR A 189 -4.81 -26.44 -29.93
CA THR A 189 -6.06 -27.16 -29.63
C THR A 189 -7.25 -26.47 -30.27
N ALA A 190 -7.30 -25.13 -30.24
CA ALA A 190 -8.34 -24.35 -30.93
C ALA A 190 -8.29 -24.54 -32.45
N ASP A 191 -7.09 -24.54 -33.05
CA ASP A 191 -6.90 -24.81 -34.49
C ASP A 191 -7.30 -26.23 -34.88
N THR A 192 -6.98 -27.21 -34.02
CA THR A 192 -7.35 -28.63 -34.25
C THR A 192 -8.87 -28.83 -34.14
N VAL A 193 -9.50 -28.20 -33.15
CA VAL A 193 -10.97 -28.27 -32.97
C VAL A 193 -11.67 -27.58 -34.13
N SER A 194 -11.20 -26.41 -34.57
CA SER A 194 -11.80 -25.71 -35.74
C SER A 194 -11.62 -26.47 -37.04
N ALA A 195 -10.46 -27.10 -37.25
CA ALA A 195 -10.20 -27.95 -38.41
C ALA A 195 -11.04 -29.25 -38.40
N THR A 196 -11.31 -29.81 -37.23
CA THR A 196 -12.14 -31.00 -37.07
C THR A 196 -13.63 -30.66 -37.23
N ALA A 197 -14.06 -29.49 -36.75
CA ALA A 197 -15.43 -29.01 -36.92
C ALA A 197 -15.74 -28.69 -38.42
N SER A 198 -14.80 -28.09 -39.17
CA SER A 198 -14.96 -27.81 -40.58
C SER A 198 -15.01 -29.11 -41.41
N LYS A 199 -14.19 -30.12 -41.09
CA LYS A 199 -14.27 -31.44 -41.75
C LYS A 199 -15.56 -32.18 -41.44
N ALA A 200 -16.09 -32.09 -40.24
CA ALA A 200 -17.39 -32.67 -39.86
C ALA A 200 -18.56 -31.99 -40.60
N GLN A 201 -18.47 -30.67 -40.82
CA GLN A 201 -19.46 -29.90 -41.56
C GLN A 201 -19.41 -30.20 -43.06
N GLU A 202 -18.24 -30.48 -43.61
CA GLU A 202 -18.05 -30.87 -45.02
C GLU A 202 -18.53 -32.32 -45.26
N ALA A 203 -18.31 -33.25 -44.30
CA ALA A 203 -18.83 -34.60 -44.35
C ALA A 203 -20.37 -34.66 -44.24
N ALA A 204 -20.99 -33.69 -43.54
CA ALA A 204 -22.44 -33.59 -43.44
C ALA A 204 -23.13 -32.97 -44.67
N LYS A 205 -22.35 -32.40 -45.60
CA LYS A 205 -22.84 -31.80 -46.87
C LYS A 205 -22.68 -32.68 -48.11
N ALA A 206 -22.14 -33.92 -47.95
CA ALA A 206 -22.10 -34.86 -49.07
C ALA A 206 -23.50 -35.39 -49.36
N PRO A 207 -24.01 -35.32 -50.61
CA PRO A 207 -25.35 -35.75 -50.93
C PRO A 207 -25.45 -37.28 -50.90
N ALA A 208 -26.49 -37.75 -50.24
CA ALA A 208 -26.91 -39.15 -50.23
C ALA A 208 -27.53 -39.50 -51.57
N ASP A 209 -26.74 -39.90 -52.58
CA ASP A 209 -27.19 -40.50 -53.79
C ASP A 209 -26.38 -41.80 -54.07
N ALA A 210 -26.85 -42.88 -53.45
CA ALA A 210 -26.52 -44.23 -53.94
C ALA A 210 -27.75 -45.10 -53.81
N LYS A 211 -28.42 -45.14 -54.91
CA LYS A 211 -29.59 -45.94 -55.26
C LYS A 211 -29.31 -47.42 -55.01
N ALA A 212 -30.14 -48.07 -54.22
CA ALA A 212 -30.20 -49.50 -54.05
C ALA A 212 -30.74 -50.18 -55.31
N ALA A 213 -30.00 -51.17 -55.82
CA ALA A 213 -30.49 -52.13 -56.83
C ALA A 213 -30.93 -53.42 -56.04
N PRO A 214 -32.05 -54.03 -56.44
CA PRO A 214 -32.52 -55.26 -55.79
C PRO A 214 -31.87 -56.50 -56.37
N PRO A 215 -31.77 -57.60 -55.57
CA PRO A 215 -31.21 -58.88 -56.00
C PRO A 215 -32.22 -59.67 -56.83
N ALA A 216 -31.72 -60.32 -57.82
CA ALA A 216 -32.36 -61.41 -58.52
C ALA A 216 -31.95 -62.75 -57.95
#